data_3ad1204e43758358c26cda93ceb9d86d
#
_entry.id   3ad1204e43758358c26cda93ceb9d86d
#
_cell.length_a   1.000
_cell.length_b   1.000
_cell.length_c   1.000
_cell.angle_alpha   90.00
_cell.angle_beta   90.00
_cell.angle_gamma   90.00
#
_symmetry.space_group_name_H-M   'P 1'
#
loop_
_entity.id
_entity.type
_entity.pdbx_description
1 polymer ?
#
loop_
_entity_poly.entity_id
_entity_poly.type
_entity_poly.pdbx_seq_one_letter_code
_entity_poly.pdbx_strand_id
1 'polypeptide(L)'
;AGTEEGLPTITKVVDVATGSENLRITPGGGLNGEGNRVKITGSEGQTVGFFFVSDTDKTEIPVPVSALLRNDPSFFSFIIPQLNKGAYYLEVATQASTNSKKLLKEPRRNRFPYPLYVGNIPGEEERPGEL
;
A
#
# COMPACT_ATOMS: atom_id res chain seq x y z
N ALA A 1 1.53 -25.00 6.51
CA ALA A 1 0.25 -24.49 6.93
C ALA A 1 0.48 -23.50 8.05
N GLY A 2 -0.30 -22.49 8.11
CA GLY A 2 -0.15 -21.51 9.15
C GLY A 2 0.99 -20.54 8.93
N THR A 3 1.80 -20.77 7.92
CA THR A 3 2.92 -19.88 7.68
C THR A 3 2.46 -18.50 7.21
N GLU A 4 1.24 -18.44 6.70
CA GLU A 4 0.71 -17.16 6.25
C GLU A 4 0.04 -16.38 7.35
N GLU A 5 -0.13 -17.01 8.50
CA GLU A 5 -0.64 -16.27 9.64
C GLU A 5 0.37 -15.24 10.05
N GLY A 6 -0.11 -14.06 10.34
CA GLY A 6 0.77 -13.00 10.74
C GLY A 6 1.29 -12.16 9.60
N LEU A 7 1.03 -12.56 8.35
CA LEU A 7 1.36 -11.69 7.24
C LEU A 7 0.37 -10.53 7.19
N PRO A 8 0.87 -9.31 6.99
CA PRO A 8 -0.05 -8.20 6.76
C PRO A 8 -0.71 -8.40 5.41
N THR A 9 -2.00 -8.10 5.32
CA THR A 9 -2.75 -8.30 4.10
C THR A 9 -3.57 -7.05 3.81
N ILE A 10 -3.37 -6.49 2.63
CA ILE A 10 -4.17 -5.35 2.17
C ILE A 10 -5.29 -5.92 1.31
N THR A 11 -6.53 -5.62 1.69
CA THR A 11 -7.68 -6.18 0.98
C THR A 11 -8.33 -5.18 0.05
N LYS A 12 -8.14 -3.87 0.29
CA LYS A 12 -8.81 -2.85 -0.50
C LYS A 12 -8.08 -1.53 -0.36
N VAL A 13 -7.97 -0.79 -1.45
CA VAL A 13 -7.47 0.58 -1.40
C VAL A 13 -8.39 1.47 -2.21
N VAL A 14 -8.55 2.72 -1.75
CA VAL A 14 -9.38 3.71 -2.41
C VAL A 14 -8.57 4.99 -2.58
N ASP A 15 -8.52 5.46 -3.81
CA ASP A 15 -7.87 6.74 -4.11
C ASP A 15 -8.85 7.86 -3.77
N VAL A 16 -8.50 8.65 -2.77
CA VAL A 16 -9.42 9.68 -2.28
C VAL A 16 -9.71 10.73 -3.35
N ALA A 17 -8.70 11.08 -4.14
CA ALA A 17 -8.85 12.14 -5.13
C ALA A 17 -9.86 11.78 -6.21
N THR A 18 -9.91 10.52 -6.63
CA THR A 18 -10.80 10.11 -7.73
C THR A 18 -11.92 9.19 -7.27
N GLY A 19 -11.81 8.62 -6.08
CA GLY A 19 -12.76 7.62 -5.62
C GLY A 19 -12.53 6.24 -6.22
N SER A 20 -11.46 6.07 -6.98
CA SER A 20 -11.17 4.80 -7.64
C SER A 20 -10.78 3.75 -6.62
N GLU A 21 -11.34 2.56 -6.79
CA GLU A 21 -11.11 1.47 -5.86
C GLU A 21 -10.21 0.43 -6.52
N ASN A 22 -9.06 0.13 -5.88
CA ASN A 22 -8.15 -0.93 -6.30
C ASN A 22 -7.60 -0.74 -7.70
N LEU A 23 -7.49 0.49 -8.19
CA LEU A 23 -7.09 0.69 -9.57
C LEU A 23 -6.20 1.91 -9.77
N ARG A 24 -6.68 3.09 -9.48
CA ARG A 24 -5.96 4.34 -9.77
C ARG A 24 -5.44 4.95 -8.48
N ILE A 25 -4.27 5.57 -8.55
CA ILE A 25 -3.74 6.35 -7.43
C ILE A 25 -3.28 7.70 -7.97
N THR A 26 -3.37 8.72 -7.09
CA THR A 26 -3.03 10.09 -7.45
C THR A 26 -1.91 10.56 -6.56
N PRO A 27 -0.69 10.77 -7.10
CA PRO A 27 0.42 11.28 -6.29
C PRO A 27 0.03 12.59 -5.62
N GLY A 28 0.38 12.72 -4.36
CA GLY A 28 0.02 13.91 -3.59
C GLY A 28 -1.35 13.86 -2.97
N GLY A 29 -2.18 12.95 -3.41
CA GLY A 29 -3.51 12.77 -2.84
C GLY A 29 -3.51 11.71 -1.76
N GLY A 30 -4.67 11.47 -1.16
CA GLY A 30 -4.80 10.50 -0.10
C GLY A 30 -5.13 9.12 -0.60
N LEU A 31 -4.69 8.11 0.14
CA LEU A 31 -5.06 6.72 -0.12
C LEU A 31 -5.61 6.15 1.17
N ASN A 32 -6.80 5.55 1.11
CA ASN A 32 -7.38 4.84 2.22
C ASN A 32 -7.29 3.35 1.93
N GLY A 33 -6.90 2.57 2.94
CA GLY A 33 -6.76 1.15 2.75
C GLY A 33 -7.35 0.36 3.89
N GLU A 34 -7.77 -0.85 3.59
CA GLU A 34 -8.29 -1.79 4.56
C GLU A 34 -7.51 -3.08 4.47
N GLY A 35 -7.43 -3.77 5.58
CA GLY A 35 -6.72 -5.01 5.57
C GLY A 35 -6.66 -5.66 6.92
N ASN A 36 -5.71 -6.55 7.09
CA ASN A 36 -5.47 -7.26 8.33
C ASN A 36 -4.01 -7.12 8.70
N ARG A 37 -3.76 -6.78 9.95
CA ARG A 37 -2.39 -6.61 10.46
C ARG A 37 -1.60 -5.58 9.66
N VAL A 38 -2.27 -4.51 9.25
CA VAL A 38 -1.62 -3.50 8.42
C VAL A 38 -1.12 -2.32 9.24
N LYS A 39 -1.19 -2.39 10.56
CA LYS A 39 -0.64 -1.34 11.39
C LYS A 39 0.88 -1.38 11.31
N ILE A 40 1.46 -0.25 10.93
CA ILE A 40 2.90 -0.16 10.80
C ILE A 40 3.51 0.03 12.18
N THR A 41 4.29 -0.94 12.59
CA THR A 41 5.00 -0.87 13.86
C THR A 41 6.27 -1.69 13.72
N GLY A 42 7.32 -1.26 14.38
CA GLY A 42 8.59 -1.95 14.30
C GLY A 42 9.58 -1.37 15.28
N SER A 43 10.58 -2.18 15.62
CA SER A 43 11.64 -1.73 16.49
C SER A 43 12.64 -0.90 15.70
N GLU A 44 13.44 -0.15 16.44
CA GLU A 44 14.43 0.71 15.85
C GLU A 44 15.36 -0.08 14.94
N GLY A 45 15.64 0.48 13.78
CA GLY A 45 16.54 -0.16 12.83
C GLY A 45 15.86 -1.12 11.88
N GLN A 46 14.59 -1.42 12.08
CA GLN A 46 13.87 -2.32 11.18
C GLN A 46 13.17 -1.53 10.09
N THR A 47 13.11 -2.12 8.90
CA THR A 47 12.46 -1.48 7.76
C THR A 47 10.99 -1.85 7.77
N VAL A 48 10.15 -0.90 8.15
CA VAL A 48 8.71 -1.10 8.17
C VAL A 48 8.04 0.08 7.47
N GLY A 49 6.84 -0.15 6.93
CA GLY A 49 6.09 0.90 6.28
C GLY A 49 5.42 0.41 5.03
N PHE A 50 4.92 1.37 4.26
CA PHE A 50 4.32 1.09 2.95
C PHE A 50 5.30 1.48 1.87
N PHE A 51 5.30 0.71 0.78
CA PHE A 51 6.21 0.94 -0.34
C PHE A 51 5.44 0.78 -1.64
N PHE A 52 5.73 1.67 -2.60
CA PHE A 52 5.24 1.49 -3.96
C PHE A 52 6.39 0.92 -4.79
N VAL A 53 6.15 -0.22 -5.41
CA VAL A 53 7.18 -0.90 -6.20
C VAL A 53 6.79 -0.81 -7.66
N SER A 54 7.63 -0.17 -8.46
CA SER A 54 7.35 0.00 -9.88
C SER A 54 7.30 -1.36 -10.58
N ASP A 55 6.26 -1.59 -11.35
CA ASP A 55 6.15 -2.83 -12.10
C ASP A 55 7.20 -2.93 -13.19
N THR A 56 7.64 -1.79 -13.71
CA THR A 56 8.58 -1.76 -14.83
C THR A 56 10.02 -2.03 -14.38
N ASP A 57 10.53 -1.21 -13.45
CA ASP A 57 11.94 -1.31 -13.08
C ASP A 57 12.17 -1.75 -11.65
N LYS A 58 11.10 -2.09 -10.93
CA LYS A 58 11.17 -2.62 -9.57
C LYS A 58 11.73 -1.64 -8.54
N THR A 59 11.75 -0.36 -8.88
CA THR A 59 12.17 0.66 -7.94
C THR A 59 11.16 0.75 -6.80
N GLU A 60 11.65 0.84 -5.56
CA GLU A 60 10.82 0.94 -4.38
C GLU A 60 10.78 2.38 -3.90
N ILE A 61 9.59 2.89 -3.70
CA ILE A 61 9.41 4.26 -3.23
C ILE A 61 8.67 4.19 -1.90
N PRO A 62 9.34 4.51 -0.80
CA PRO A 62 8.70 4.38 0.52
C PRO A 62 7.71 5.52 0.78
N VAL A 63 6.69 5.21 1.55
CA VAL A 63 5.77 6.21 2.05
C VAL A 63 6.35 6.71 3.38
N PRO A 64 6.68 7.99 3.50
CA PRO A 64 7.26 8.50 4.75
C PRO A 64 6.30 8.33 5.91
N VAL A 65 6.84 8.10 7.10
CA VAL A 65 6.02 8.00 8.29
C VAL A 65 5.19 9.26 8.48
N SER A 66 5.78 10.41 8.14
CA SER A 66 5.07 11.68 8.28
C SER A 66 3.85 11.79 7.38
N ALA A 67 3.73 10.95 6.38
CA ALA A 67 2.58 10.97 5.48
C ALA A 67 1.45 10.08 5.97
N LEU A 68 1.68 9.27 7.01
CA LEU A 68 0.64 8.40 7.54
C LEU A 68 -0.41 9.23 8.27
N LEU A 69 -1.66 9.06 7.90
CA LEU A 69 -2.79 9.76 8.53
C LEU A 69 -3.55 8.84 9.47
N ARG A 70 -3.60 7.56 9.16
CA ARG A 70 -4.22 6.53 9.98
C ARG A 70 -3.33 5.31 9.98
N ASN A 71 -3.18 4.70 11.14
CA ASN A 71 -2.30 3.54 11.27
C ASN A 71 -2.93 2.56 12.26
N ASP A 72 -3.95 1.84 11.80
CA ASP A 72 -4.67 0.90 12.62
C ASP A 72 -4.48 -0.51 12.08
N PRO A 73 -4.76 -1.54 12.87
CA PRO A 73 -4.55 -2.91 12.39
C PRO A 73 -5.38 -3.29 11.18
N SER A 74 -6.56 -2.68 11.00
CA SER A 74 -7.44 -3.04 9.90
C SER A 74 -7.67 -1.89 8.93
N PHE A 75 -7.10 -0.73 9.19
CA PHE A 75 -7.34 0.43 8.34
C PHE A 75 -6.11 1.34 8.33
N PHE A 76 -5.74 1.83 7.16
CA PHE A 76 -4.64 2.78 7.07
C PHE A 76 -4.97 3.87 6.07
N SER A 77 -4.27 4.98 6.20
CA SER A 77 -4.46 6.10 5.29
C SER A 77 -3.15 6.88 5.24
N PHE A 78 -2.77 7.30 4.04
CA PHE A 78 -1.55 8.10 3.91
C PHE A 78 -1.63 8.96 2.66
N ILE A 79 -0.69 9.91 2.58
CA ILE A 79 -0.55 10.73 1.39
C ILE A 79 0.39 10.02 0.44
N ILE A 80 -0.04 9.85 -0.81
CA ILE A 80 0.72 9.12 -1.81
C ILE A 80 1.93 9.95 -2.22
N PRO A 81 3.14 9.38 -2.19
CA PRO A 81 4.33 10.13 -2.57
C PRO A 81 4.31 10.46 -4.06
N GLN A 82 5.25 11.28 -4.49
CA GLN A 82 5.36 11.59 -5.90
C GLN A 82 5.81 10.35 -6.65
N LEU A 83 5.06 10.01 -7.70
CA LEU A 83 5.33 8.83 -8.50
C LEU A 83 5.22 9.21 -9.97
N ASN A 84 6.09 8.64 -10.78
CA ASN A 84 6.00 8.82 -12.22
C ASN A 84 4.84 7.99 -12.76
N LYS A 85 4.41 8.30 -13.97
CA LYS A 85 3.37 7.54 -14.61
C LYS A 85 3.78 6.08 -14.73
N GLY A 86 2.83 5.18 -14.50
CA GLY A 86 3.09 3.77 -14.63
C GLY A 86 2.30 2.96 -13.64
N ALA A 87 2.61 1.67 -13.60
CA ALA A 87 1.95 0.73 -12.71
C ALA A 87 2.85 0.46 -11.50
N TYR A 88 2.23 0.37 -10.35
CA TYR A 88 2.93 0.14 -9.09
C TYR A 88 2.20 -0.90 -8.28
N TYR A 89 2.95 -1.64 -7.49
CA TYR A 89 2.37 -2.53 -6.49
C TYR A 89 2.60 -1.93 -5.12
N LEU A 90 1.56 -1.96 -4.30
CA LEU A 90 1.66 -1.48 -2.92
C LEU A 90 2.06 -2.64 -2.03
N GLU A 91 3.11 -2.43 -1.25
CA GLU A 91 3.57 -3.45 -0.30
C GLU A 91 3.58 -2.87 1.09
N VAL A 92 3.34 -3.72 2.06
CA VAL A 92 3.34 -3.34 3.46
C VAL A 92 4.33 -4.23 4.20
N ALA A 93 5.15 -3.62 5.05
CA ALA A 93 6.10 -4.34 5.88
C ALA A 93 5.91 -3.88 7.32
N THR A 94 5.71 -4.83 8.23
CA THR A 94 5.44 -4.48 9.61
C THR A 94 5.81 -5.62 10.53
N GLN A 95 6.13 -5.28 11.78
CA GLN A 95 6.36 -6.27 12.82
C GLN A 95 5.12 -6.52 13.66
N ALA A 96 3.96 -6.00 13.25
CA ALA A 96 2.72 -6.22 13.96
C ALA A 96 2.38 -7.72 13.97
N SER A 97 1.89 -8.19 15.10
CA SER A 97 1.51 -9.60 15.25
C SER A 97 0.07 -9.67 15.74
N THR A 98 -0.45 -10.89 15.81
CA THR A 98 -1.80 -11.09 16.35
C THR A 98 -1.85 -10.73 17.83
N ASN A 99 -0.71 -10.80 18.51
CA ASN A 99 -0.61 -10.37 19.90
C ASN A 99 -0.11 -8.92 19.89
N SER A 100 -1.00 -7.99 20.19
CA SER A 100 -0.68 -6.58 20.09
C SER A 100 0.41 -6.13 21.07
N LYS A 101 0.70 -6.94 22.08
CA LYS A 101 1.71 -6.59 23.05
C LYS A 101 3.09 -7.10 22.68
N LYS A 102 3.21 -7.74 21.53
CA LYS A 102 4.46 -8.37 21.14
C LYS A 102 4.72 -8.10 19.66
N LEU A 103 5.94 -7.66 19.38
CA LEU A 103 6.33 -7.49 17.99
C LEU A 103 6.93 -8.78 17.46
N LEU A 104 6.78 -8.99 16.16
CA LEU A 104 7.47 -10.09 15.52
C LEU A 104 8.96 -9.81 15.52
N LYS A 105 9.75 -10.86 15.43
CA LYS A 105 11.19 -10.73 15.43
C LYS A 105 11.69 -9.92 14.26
N GLU A 106 11.06 -10.13 13.11
CA GLU A 106 11.42 -9.44 11.89
C GLU A 106 10.18 -8.94 11.21
N PRO A 107 10.29 -7.87 10.44
CA PRO A 107 9.13 -7.39 9.70
C PRO A 107 8.65 -8.43 8.70
N ARG A 108 7.35 -8.54 8.56
CA ARG A 108 6.75 -9.35 7.53
C ARG A 108 6.27 -8.43 6.43
N ARG A 109 6.49 -8.84 5.21
CA ARG A 109 6.20 -8.01 4.05
C ARG A 109 5.26 -8.75 3.12
N ASN A 110 4.27 -8.04 2.60
CA ASN A 110 3.31 -8.64 1.68
C ASN A 110 2.87 -7.58 0.68
N ARG A 111 2.40 -8.04 -0.47
CA ARG A 111 2.06 -7.18 -1.60
C ARG A 111 0.56 -7.24 -1.84
N PHE A 112 -0.04 -6.06 -2.07
CA PHE A 112 -1.41 -6.00 -2.55
C PHE A 112 -1.43 -6.59 -3.97
N PRO A 113 -2.34 -7.51 -4.27
CA PRO A 113 -2.24 -8.31 -5.51
C PRO A 113 -2.55 -7.56 -6.80
N TYR A 114 -3.15 -6.38 -6.72
CA TYR A 114 -3.54 -5.67 -7.93
C TYR A 114 -2.63 -4.49 -8.19
N PRO A 115 -2.23 -4.27 -9.46
CA PRO A 115 -1.42 -3.09 -9.76
C PRO A 115 -2.25 -1.82 -9.63
N LEU A 116 -1.59 -0.75 -9.20
CA LEU A 116 -2.21 0.55 -9.06
C LEU A 116 -1.56 1.47 -10.07
N TYR A 117 -2.35 2.27 -10.74
CA TYR A 117 -1.87 3.04 -11.90
C TYR A 117 -1.83 4.52 -11.63
N VAL A 118 -0.71 5.13 -12.02
CA VAL A 118 -0.54 6.59 -12.03
C VAL A 118 -0.62 7.02 -13.48
N GLY A 119 -1.58 7.86 -13.81
CA GLY A 119 -1.75 8.33 -15.17
C GLY A 119 -2.68 7.41 -15.96
N ASN A 120 -2.24 6.98 -17.11
CA ASN A 120 -3.08 6.18 -17.98
C ASN A 120 -3.26 4.77 -17.46
N ILE A 121 -4.49 4.28 -17.56
CA ILE A 121 -4.82 2.92 -17.17
C ILE A 121 -5.00 2.11 -18.45
N PRO A 122 -4.32 0.97 -18.59
CA PRO A 122 -4.45 0.17 -19.79
C PRO A 122 -5.91 -0.17 -20.08
N GLY A 123 -6.32 0.04 -21.31
CA GLY A 123 -7.67 -0.23 -21.74
C GLY A 123 -8.63 0.92 -21.57
N GLU A 124 -8.36 1.81 -20.62
CA GLU A 124 -9.28 2.92 -20.35
C GLU A 124 -9.24 3.95 -21.47
N GLU A 125 -8.06 4.26 -21.94
CA GLU A 125 -7.93 5.24 -23.00
C GLU A 125 -8.45 4.76 -24.32
N GLU A 126 -8.78 3.48 -24.44
CA GLU A 126 -9.29 2.90 -25.68
C GLU A 126 -10.80 2.88 -25.72
N ARG A 127 -11.43 3.65 -24.87
CA ARG A 127 -12.88 3.67 -24.77
C ARG A 127 -13.39 5.02 -25.23
N PRO A 128 -13.39 5.24 -26.54
CA PRO A 128 -13.69 6.58 -27.05
C PRO A 128 -15.09 7.07 -26.71
N GLY A 129 -15.99 6.18 -26.45
CA GLY A 129 -17.35 6.59 -26.11
C GLY A 129 -17.47 7.17 -24.73
N GLU A 130 -16.42 7.13 -23.95
CA GLU A 130 -16.44 7.66 -22.60
C GLU A 130 -16.54 9.17 -22.53
N LEU A 131 -16.28 9.84 -23.59
CA LEU A 131 -16.26 11.30 -23.59
C LEU A 131 -17.63 11.95 -23.55
#